data_b4e765a0d84cc820f3e060f6d4828fe7
#
_entry.id   b4e765a0d84cc820f3e060f6d4828fe7
#
_cell.length_a   1.000
_cell.length_b   1.000
_cell.length_c   1.000
_cell.angle_alpha   90.00
_cell.angle_beta   90.00
_cell.angle_gamma   90.00
#
_symmetry.space_group_name_H-M   'P 1'
#
loop_
_entity.id
_entity.type
_entity.pdbx_description
1 polymer ?
#
loop_
_entity_poly.entity_id
_entity_poly.type
_entity_poly.pdbx_seq_one_letter_code
_entity_poly.pdbx_strand_id
1 'polypeptide(L)'
;MTDPKLFRERCYLDGAWIDTGSGGAIDVDNPATGETLGSVPRLGRTETRAAIEAAARAFPAWRRKTAKERAAVMRRWFELMMANQEDLAQLMTAEQGKPITEARGEVAYAASFLEWFGEEAKRVYGDTIPGHQVDKRIVVVKEPIGVVACITPWNFPLAMITRKAGPAVAAGCTVVLKPASQTPFSALALAELAERAGVPKGVFNVLTGSASEIGGELTSNPTVRKLSFTGSTETGKLLMAQCATTVKKLSLELGGNAPFIVFDDANLDAAVEGAIMSKYRNTGQTCVCANRLLVHDTVYDAFAGKLADAVKKLKPAPGTDATATQGPLIDDKAVEKVESHIADATSKGAKVLVGGKRHTLGGRFFEPTILVDVTPSMAVSREETFGPVAPLFRFTTEDEAVALANDTEFGLAAYFYGRDVGRVWRVAEALEYGIVGINTGIISTEVAPFGGVKESGLGREGSKYGLEEFLEIKYLCLGGI
;
A
#
# COMPACT_ATOMS: atom_id res chain seq x y z
N MET A 1 0.91 2.16 -25.77
CA MET A 1 -0.24 2.88 -25.16
C MET A 1 -1.17 3.35 -26.26
N THR A 2 -2.48 3.18 -26.08
CA THR A 2 -3.52 3.60 -27.04
C THR A 2 -3.89 5.07 -26.84
N ASP A 3 -3.93 5.51 -25.58
CA ASP A 3 -4.17 6.92 -25.20
C ASP A 3 -2.87 7.60 -24.75
N PRO A 4 -2.19 8.38 -25.63
CA PRO A 4 -0.93 9.02 -25.27
C PRO A 4 -1.08 10.12 -24.22
N LYS A 5 -2.30 10.59 -23.95
CA LYS A 5 -2.54 11.60 -22.90
C LYS A 5 -2.40 11.05 -21.49
N LEU A 6 -2.35 9.73 -21.31
CA LEU A 6 -2.11 9.11 -20.01
C LEU A 6 -0.62 9.17 -19.61
N PHE A 7 0.30 9.31 -20.57
CA PHE A 7 1.69 9.58 -20.25
C PHE A 7 1.89 11.09 -20.07
N ARG A 8 2.01 11.52 -18.81
CA ARG A 8 2.15 12.93 -18.42
C ARG A 8 3.49 13.16 -17.71
N GLU A 9 4.25 14.10 -18.20
CA GLU A 9 5.51 14.58 -17.61
C GLU A 9 5.34 15.91 -16.85
N ARG A 10 4.10 16.22 -16.43
CA ARG A 10 3.71 17.48 -15.78
C ARG A 10 2.92 17.18 -14.52
N CYS A 11 3.10 17.97 -13.49
CA CYS A 11 2.29 17.90 -12.28
C CYS A 11 0.89 18.49 -12.51
N TYR A 12 -0.09 18.00 -11.75
CA TYR A 12 -1.47 18.48 -11.85
C TYR A 12 -1.85 19.30 -10.61
N LEU A 13 -2.04 20.59 -10.78
CA LEU A 13 -2.34 21.54 -9.72
C LEU A 13 -3.47 22.48 -10.13
N ASP A 14 -4.54 22.55 -9.32
CA ASP A 14 -5.69 23.46 -9.50
C ASP A 14 -6.32 23.37 -10.90
N GLY A 15 -6.37 22.19 -11.49
CA GLY A 15 -6.88 21.96 -12.84
C GLY A 15 -5.94 22.38 -13.96
N ALA A 16 -4.67 22.60 -13.67
CA ALA A 16 -3.66 22.93 -14.66
C ALA A 16 -2.49 21.94 -14.62
N TRP A 17 -1.94 21.65 -15.79
CA TRP A 17 -0.72 20.85 -15.94
C TRP A 17 0.49 21.79 -15.93
N ILE A 18 1.35 21.67 -14.91
CA ILE A 18 2.54 22.49 -14.72
C ILE A 18 3.80 21.69 -15.03
N ASP A 19 4.70 22.25 -15.85
CA ASP A 19 5.93 21.61 -16.35
C ASP A 19 7.21 22.21 -15.75
N THR A 20 7.08 23.28 -14.97
CA THR A 20 8.22 23.96 -14.34
C THR A 20 8.10 23.97 -12.84
N GLY A 21 9.20 23.63 -12.16
CA GLY A 21 9.37 23.74 -10.73
C GLY A 21 10.66 24.46 -10.37
N SER A 22 10.74 24.93 -9.15
CA SER A 22 11.91 25.62 -8.59
C SER A 22 13.18 24.75 -8.54
N GLY A 23 13.05 23.42 -8.65
CA GLY A 23 14.13 22.44 -8.44
C GLY A 23 14.62 21.67 -9.68
N GLY A 24 14.17 22.03 -10.91
CA GLY A 24 14.51 21.30 -12.13
C GLY A 24 13.62 20.07 -12.37
N ALA A 25 14.18 18.96 -12.87
CA ALA A 25 13.46 17.75 -13.20
C ALA A 25 13.99 16.53 -12.41
N ILE A 26 13.19 15.48 -12.39
CA ILE A 26 13.54 14.14 -11.87
C ILE A 26 13.35 13.17 -13.04
N ASP A 27 14.41 12.47 -13.41
CA ASP A 27 14.33 11.40 -14.38
C ASP A 27 13.71 10.15 -13.74
N VAL A 28 12.90 9.46 -14.53
CA VAL A 28 12.25 8.18 -14.14
C VAL A 28 12.77 7.10 -15.06
N ASP A 29 13.37 6.08 -14.48
CA ASP A 29 13.94 4.96 -15.21
C ASP A 29 13.02 3.73 -15.23
N ASN A 30 13.21 2.90 -16.24
CA ASN A 30 12.65 1.56 -16.29
C ASN A 30 13.56 0.64 -15.47
N PRO A 31 13.10 0.04 -14.36
CA PRO A 31 13.96 -0.79 -13.51
C PRO A 31 14.44 -2.08 -14.19
N ALA A 32 13.77 -2.51 -15.29
CA ALA A 32 14.19 -3.69 -16.06
C ALA A 32 15.34 -3.42 -17.02
N THR A 33 15.45 -2.19 -17.57
CA THR A 33 16.46 -1.84 -18.60
C THR A 33 17.45 -0.77 -18.14
N GLY A 34 17.09 0.02 -17.14
CA GLY A 34 17.84 1.20 -16.70
C GLY A 34 17.68 2.41 -17.64
N GLU A 35 16.86 2.30 -18.68
CA GLU A 35 16.62 3.41 -19.62
C GLU A 35 15.67 4.44 -19.01
N THR A 36 15.91 5.73 -19.29
CA THR A 36 15.02 6.80 -18.89
C THR A 36 13.73 6.74 -19.70
N LEU A 37 12.59 6.64 -19.00
CA LEU A 37 11.26 6.66 -19.59
C LEU A 37 10.79 8.09 -19.92
N GLY A 38 11.18 9.03 -19.09
CA GLY A 38 10.80 10.43 -19.15
C GLY A 38 11.20 11.15 -17.87
N SER A 39 10.76 12.40 -17.72
CA SER A 39 11.07 13.19 -16.53
C SER A 39 9.84 13.93 -15.99
N VAL A 40 9.86 14.26 -14.71
CA VAL A 40 8.80 15.03 -14.04
C VAL A 40 9.38 16.21 -13.29
N PRO A 41 8.60 17.31 -13.09
CA PRO A 41 9.07 18.48 -12.36
C PRO A 41 9.52 18.15 -10.95
N ARG A 42 10.62 18.72 -10.52
CA ARG A 42 11.06 18.69 -9.11
C ARG A 42 10.50 19.89 -8.38
N LEU A 43 9.28 19.74 -7.86
CA LEU A 43 8.60 20.77 -7.08
C LEU A 43 9.10 20.80 -5.64
N GLY A 44 8.90 21.94 -4.97
CA GLY A 44 9.32 22.18 -3.61
C GLY A 44 8.19 22.73 -2.72
N ARG A 45 8.61 23.46 -1.68
CA ARG A 45 7.72 24.05 -0.69
C ARG A 45 6.72 25.03 -1.27
N THR A 46 7.14 25.88 -2.22
CA THR A 46 6.29 26.94 -2.80
C THR A 46 5.10 26.36 -3.55
N GLU A 47 5.35 25.40 -4.43
CA GLU A 47 4.30 24.76 -5.23
C GLU A 47 3.40 23.88 -4.35
N THR A 48 3.96 23.28 -3.30
CA THR A 48 3.18 22.53 -2.31
C THR A 48 2.19 23.44 -1.57
N ARG A 49 2.64 24.62 -1.15
CA ARG A 49 1.77 25.62 -0.53
C ARG A 49 0.66 26.07 -1.48
N ALA A 50 0.98 26.33 -2.73
CA ALA A 50 -0.01 26.70 -3.76
C ALA A 50 -1.06 25.57 -3.95
N ALA A 51 -0.66 24.30 -3.92
CA ALA A 51 -1.55 23.17 -4.01
C ALA A 51 -2.46 23.04 -2.78
N ILE A 52 -1.93 23.26 -1.56
CA ILE A 52 -2.70 23.29 -0.33
C ILE A 52 -3.75 24.42 -0.36
N GLU A 53 -3.38 25.60 -0.82
CA GLU A 53 -4.28 26.73 -0.98
C GLU A 53 -5.36 26.47 -2.02
N ALA A 54 -5.03 25.85 -3.16
CA ALA A 54 -6.00 25.42 -4.17
C ALA A 54 -7.00 24.41 -3.59
N ALA A 55 -6.49 23.41 -2.86
CA ALA A 55 -7.32 22.42 -2.18
C ALA A 55 -8.25 23.08 -1.15
N ALA A 56 -7.75 24.06 -0.38
CA ALA A 56 -8.56 24.81 0.58
C ALA A 56 -9.66 25.65 -0.08
N ARG A 57 -9.37 26.28 -1.22
CA ARG A 57 -10.38 27.02 -2.01
C ARG A 57 -11.46 26.13 -2.58
N ALA A 58 -11.11 24.92 -3.02
CA ALA A 58 -12.06 23.96 -3.61
C ALA A 58 -12.94 23.28 -2.55
N PHE A 59 -12.45 23.11 -1.32
CA PHE A 59 -13.10 22.36 -0.26
C PHE A 59 -14.53 22.79 0.06
N PRO A 60 -14.88 24.09 0.25
CA PRO A 60 -16.26 24.51 0.59
C PRO A 60 -17.29 24.12 -0.47
N ALA A 61 -16.93 24.16 -1.74
CA ALA A 61 -17.84 23.78 -2.83
C ALA A 61 -17.98 22.26 -2.93
N TRP A 62 -16.87 21.52 -2.78
CA TRP A 62 -16.87 20.07 -2.85
C TRP A 62 -17.62 19.41 -1.68
N ARG A 63 -17.39 19.87 -0.44
CA ARG A 63 -18.08 19.34 0.75
C ARG A 63 -19.60 19.55 0.73
N ARG A 64 -20.08 20.56 0.00
CA ARG A 64 -21.52 20.87 -0.13
C ARG A 64 -22.24 19.96 -1.14
N LYS A 65 -21.50 19.28 -2.01
CA LYS A 65 -22.11 18.30 -2.92
C LYS A 65 -22.73 17.17 -2.13
N THR A 66 -23.89 16.73 -2.58
CA THR A 66 -24.54 15.55 -2.00
C THR A 66 -23.65 14.31 -2.19
N ALA A 67 -23.80 13.32 -1.32
CA ALA A 67 -23.11 12.05 -1.46
C ALA A 67 -23.37 11.39 -2.84
N LYS A 68 -24.62 11.53 -3.38
CA LYS A 68 -24.98 11.04 -4.71
C LYS A 68 -24.17 11.69 -5.83
N GLU A 69 -23.94 13.00 -5.76
CA GLU A 69 -23.13 13.71 -6.77
C GLU A 69 -21.67 13.30 -6.72
N ARG A 70 -21.10 13.17 -5.50
CA ARG A 70 -19.72 12.69 -5.33
C ARG A 70 -19.59 11.24 -5.82
N ALA A 71 -20.51 10.36 -5.44
CA ALA A 71 -20.56 8.98 -5.91
C ALA A 71 -20.62 8.87 -7.44
N ALA A 72 -21.35 9.75 -8.12
CA ALA A 72 -21.42 9.76 -9.58
C ALA A 72 -20.07 10.13 -10.23
N VAL A 73 -19.29 11.05 -9.64
CA VAL A 73 -17.94 11.37 -10.08
C VAL A 73 -17.00 10.19 -9.86
N MET A 74 -17.06 9.57 -8.68
CA MET A 74 -16.26 8.39 -8.32
C MET A 74 -16.55 7.22 -9.27
N ARG A 75 -17.80 6.97 -9.61
CA ARG A 75 -18.22 5.93 -10.56
C ARG A 75 -17.62 6.17 -11.95
N ARG A 76 -17.69 7.40 -12.47
CA ARG A 76 -17.06 7.72 -13.77
C ARG A 76 -15.54 7.55 -13.72
N TRP A 77 -14.88 7.88 -12.60
CA TRP A 77 -13.45 7.71 -12.45
C TRP A 77 -13.07 6.22 -12.47
N PHE A 78 -13.80 5.37 -11.74
CA PHE A 78 -13.70 3.92 -11.82
C PHE A 78 -13.84 3.41 -13.26
N GLU A 79 -14.92 3.79 -13.94
CA GLU A 79 -15.19 3.35 -15.33
C GLU A 79 -14.08 3.77 -16.29
N LEU A 80 -13.53 4.97 -16.15
CA LEU A 80 -12.40 5.45 -16.95
C LEU A 80 -11.11 4.67 -16.64
N MET A 81 -10.84 4.30 -15.40
CA MET A 81 -9.70 3.44 -15.08
C MET A 81 -9.83 2.08 -15.75
N MET A 82 -10.99 1.46 -15.65
CA MET A 82 -11.22 0.14 -16.26
C MET A 82 -11.19 0.19 -17.79
N ALA A 83 -11.73 1.25 -18.40
CA ALA A 83 -11.66 1.45 -19.86
C ALA A 83 -10.23 1.66 -20.38
N ASN A 84 -9.30 2.13 -19.53
CA ASN A 84 -7.90 2.36 -19.85
C ASN A 84 -6.95 1.37 -19.16
N GLN A 85 -7.47 0.20 -18.72
CA GLN A 85 -6.71 -0.78 -17.92
C GLN A 85 -5.39 -1.17 -18.58
N GLU A 86 -5.39 -1.45 -19.88
CA GLU A 86 -4.19 -1.88 -20.58
C GLU A 86 -3.11 -0.80 -20.63
N ASP A 87 -3.49 0.44 -20.95
CA ASP A 87 -2.55 1.57 -20.99
C ASP A 87 -1.96 1.87 -19.61
N LEU A 88 -2.79 1.84 -18.56
CA LEU A 88 -2.33 2.00 -17.18
C LEU A 88 -1.40 0.86 -16.74
N ALA A 89 -1.70 -0.38 -17.13
CA ALA A 89 -0.86 -1.53 -16.83
C ALA A 89 0.49 -1.46 -17.53
N GLN A 90 0.53 -1.08 -18.81
CA GLN A 90 1.78 -0.88 -19.55
C GLN A 90 2.65 0.21 -18.93
N LEU A 91 2.04 1.34 -18.56
CA LEU A 91 2.72 2.44 -17.88
C LEU A 91 3.32 2.00 -16.55
N MET A 92 2.52 1.31 -15.75
CA MET A 92 2.95 0.77 -14.44
C MET A 92 4.08 -0.25 -14.60
N THR A 93 3.97 -1.18 -15.54
CA THR A 93 5.04 -2.14 -15.82
C THR A 93 6.33 -1.45 -16.23
N ALA A 94 6.24 -0.38 -17.01
CA ALA A 94 7.41 0.38 -17.45
C ALA A 94 8.13 1.07 -16.27
N GLU A 95 7.39 1.79 -15.39
CA GLU A 95 8.01 2.57 -14.32
C GLU A 95 8.31 1.77 -13.03
N GLN A 96 7.56 0.68 -12.77
CA GLN A 96 7.72 -0.11 -11.54
C GLN A 96 8.38 -1.47 -11.77
N GLY A 97 8.25 -2.04 -12.97
CA GLY A 97 8.92 -3.27 -13.37
C GLY A 97 8.11 -4.55 -13.16
N LYS A 98 6.97 -4.53 -12.47
CA LYS A 98 6.17 -5.75 -12.27
C LYS A 98 5.66 -6.36 -13.58
N PRO A 99 5.43 -7.69 -13.62
CA PRO A 99 4.82 -8.35 -14.77
C PRO A 99 3.50 -7.70 -15.18
N ILE A 100 3.25 -7.60 -16.48
CA ILE A 100 2.04 -6.97 -17.04
C ILE A 100 0.74 -7.61 -16.52
N THR A 101 0.75 -8.90 -16.23
CA THR A 101 -0.38 -9.61 -15.61
C THR A 101 -0.69 -9.11 -14.22
N GLU A 102 0.33 -8.86 -13.40
CA GLU A 102 0.18 -8.26 -12.07
C GLU A 102 -0.23 -6.79 -12.16
N ALA A 103 0.30 -6.04 -13.13
CA ALA A 103 -0.06 -4.65 -13.35
C ALA A 103 -1.56 -4.51 -13.74
N ARG A 104 -2.09 -5.37 -14.61
CA ARG A 104 -3.53 -5.42 -14.92
C ARG A 104 -4.37 -5.72 -13.68
N GLY A 105 -3.92 -6.66 -12.85
CA GLY A 105 -4.56 -6.96 -11.57
C GLY A 105 -4.56 -5.76 -10.61
N GLU A 106 -3.45 -5.01 -10.55
CA GLU A 106 -3.38 -3.80 -9.72
C GLU A 106 -4.31 -2.70 -10.23
N VAL A 107 -4.43 -2.48 -11.54
CA VAL A 107 -5.37 -1.49 -12.08
C VAL A 107 -6.80 -1.81 -11.65
N ALA A 108 -7.23 -3.07 -11.77
CA ALA A 108 -8.55 -3.49 -11.31
C ALA A 108 -8.72 -3.31 -9.79
N TYR A 109 -7.73 -3.69 -9.01
CA TYR A 109 -7.70 -3.51 -7.56
C TYR A 109 -7.72 -2.03 -7.15
N ALA A 110 -6.97 -1.18 -7.85
CA ALA A 110 -6.99 0.26 -7.59
C ALA A 110 -8.36 0.89 -7.93
N ALA A 111 -8.95 0.46 -9.04
CA ALA A 111 -10.27 0.93 -9.48
C ALA A 111 -11.38 0.52 -8.50
N SER A 112 -11.33 -0.69 -7.94
CA SER A 112 -12.34 -1.18 -6.99
C SER A 112 -12.49 -0.29 -5.75
N PHE A 113 -11.45 0.40 -5.30
CA PHE A 113 -11.55 1.38 -4.21
C PHE A 113 -12.39 2.61 -4.59
N LEU A 114 -12.31 3.07 -5.84
CA LEU A 114 -13.14 4.19 -6.30
C LEU A 114 -14.60 3.79 -6.36
N GLU A 115 -14.91 2.59 -6.84
CA GLU A 115 -16.27 2.04 -6.84
C GLU A 115 -16.78 1.90 -5.41
N TRP A 116 -16.06 1.18 -4.55
CA TRP A 116 -16.41 0.93 -3.16
C TRP A 116 -16.69 2.21 -2.37
N PHE A 117 -15.76 3.17 -2.39
CA PHE A 117 -15.95 4.41 -1.65
C PHE A 117 -16.98 5.35 -2.28
N GLY A 118 -17.20 5.26 -3.59
CA GLY A 118 -18.35 5.92 -4.23
C GLY A 118 -19.69 5.43 -3.67
N GLU A 119 -19.80 4.15 -3.34
CA GLU A 119 -20.98 3.56 -2.71
C GLU A 119 -21.04 3.86 -1.21
N GLU A 120 -19.93 3.75 -0.49
CA GLU A 120 -19.84 4.05 0.94
C GLU A 120 -20.08 5.53 1.25
N ALA A 121 -19.79 6.46 0.34
CA ALA A 121 -20.11 7.88 0.50
C ALA A 121 -21.58 8.12 0.88
N LYS A 122 -22.49 7.28 0.38
CA LYS A 122 -23.94 7.36 0.62
C LYS A 122 -24.37 6.76 1.97
N ARG A 123 -23.44 6.11 2.72
CA ARG A 123 -23.66 5.45 4.01
C ARG A 123 -23.01 6.17 5.19
N VAL A 124 -22.59 7.42 4.99
CA VAL A 124 -22.06 8.28 6.07
C VAL A 124 -23.23 8.77 6.93
N TYR A 125 -23.72 7.87 7.79
CA TYR A 125 -24.82 8.16 8.69
C TYR A 125 -24.31 8.76 9.99
N GLY A 126 -25.15 9.62 10.60
CA GLY A 126 -24.98 10.08 11.96
C GLY A 126 -25.95 9.35 12.90
N ASP A 127 -26.05 9.82 14.13
CA ASP A 127 -26.88 9.23 15.18
C ASP A 127 -27.87 10.22 15.75
N THR A 128 -29.01 9.71 16.22
CA THR A 128 -29.93 10.39 17.14
C THR A 128 -29.82 9.73 18.50
N ILE A 129 -29.52 10.52 19.52
CA ILE A 129 -29.28 10.02 20.89
C ILE A 129 -30.36 10.60 21.80
N PRO A 130 -30.96 9.81 22.75
CA PRO A 130 -31.90 10.34 23.74
C PRO A 130 -31.29 11.51 24.52
N GLY A 131 -32.07 12.59 24.66
CA GLY A 131 -31.61 13.76 25.41
C GLY A 131 -31.40 13.46 26.91
N HIS A 132 -30.41 14.09 27.50
CA HIS A 132 -30.10 14.01 28.94
C HIS A 132 -31.04 14.88 29.79
N GLN A 133 -31.90 15.70 29.16
CA GLN A 133 -32.97 16.51 29.75
C GLN A 133 -34.20 16.47 28.84
N VAL A 134 -35.40 16.72 29.40
CA VAL A 134 -36.67 16.61 28.69
C VAL A 134 -36.72 17.53 27.48
N ASP A 135 -36.12 18.72 27.59
CA ASP A 135 -36.13 19.78 26.57
C ASP A 135 -34.92 19.71 25.63
N LYS A 136 -34.16 18.61 25.62
CA LYS A 136 -32.95 18.45 24.78
C LYS A 136 -33.17 17.39 23.69
N ARG A 137 -32.61 17.65 22.52
CA ARG A 137 -32.47 16.69 21.42
C ARG A 137 -31.00 16.63 21.01
N ILE A 138 -30.49 15.43 20.84
CA ILE A 138 -29.10 15.19 20.48
C ILE A 138 -29.04 14.55 19.09
N VAL A 139 -28.24 15.18 18.23
CA VAL A 139 -27.94 14.67 16.89
C VAL A 139 -26.42 14.65 16.72
N VAL A 140 -25.91 13.58 16.18
CA VAL A 140 -24.51 13.45 15.76
C VAL A 140 -24.46 13.49 14.24
N VAL A 141 -23.58 14.32 13.69
CA VAL A 141 -23.32 14.37 12.25
C VAL A 141 -21.85 14.07 11.98
N LYS A 142 -21.57 13.50 10.81
CA LYS A 142 -20.21 13.26 10.31
C LYS A 142 -19.90 14.26 9.21
N GLU A 143 -18.77 14.95 9.31
CA GLU A 143 -18.32 15.97 8.36
C GLU A 143 -16.95 15.62 7.78
N PRO A 144 -16.64 16.00 6.51
CA PRO A 144 -15.29 15.81 5.96
C PRO A 144 -14.26 16.62 6.74
N ILE A 145 -13.10 16.00 7.00
CA ILE A 145 -12.04 16.59 7.84
C ILE A 145 -11.41 17.86 7.22
N GLY A 146 -11.38 18.00 5.90
CA GLY A 146 -10.80 19.17 5.22
C GLY A 146 -9.80 18.81 4.13
N VAL A 147 -8.68 19.54 4.08
CA VAL A 147 -7.56 19.25 3.17
C VAL A 147 -6.76 18.06 3.70
N VAL A 148 -6.54 17.08 2.84
CA VAL A 148 -5.82 15.83 3.13
C VAL A 148 -4.53 15.77 2.34
N ALA A 149 -3.41 15.53 3.01
CA ALA A 149 -2.15 15.17 2.38
C ALA A 149 -2.07 13.65 2.23
N CYS A 150 -1.74 13.18 1.01
CA CYS A 150 -1.48 11.77 0.72
C CYS A 150 -0.03 11.62 0.25
N ILE A 151 0.73 10.71 0.85
CA ILE A 151 2.09 10.37 0.41
C ILE A 151 2.13 8.86 0.19
N THR A 152 2.50 8.43 -1.03
CA THR A 152 2.37 7.02 -1.44
C THR A 152 3.70 6.43 -1.91
N PRO A 153 3.92 5.12 -1.70
CA PRO A 153 5.12 4.41 -2.16
C PRO A 153 5.02 4.02 -3.63
N TRP A 154 6.10 3.39 -4.11
CA TRP A 154 6.30 3.00 -5.49
C TRP A 154 5.80 1.57 -5.84
N ASN A 155 5.57 0.71 -4.85
CA ASN A 155 5.36 -0.73 -5.09
C ASN A 155 3.97 -1.09 -5.66
N PHE A 156 2.95 -0.30 -5.35
CA PHE A 156 1.60 -0.37 -5.95
C PHE A 156 1.14 1.05 -6.29
N PRO A 157 1.67 1.63 -7.38
CA PRO A 157 1.58 3.07 -7.65
C PRO A 157 0.17 3.60 -7.94
N LEU A 158 -0.79 2.74 -8.29
CA LEU A 158 -2.20 3.12 -8.42
C LEU A 158 -3.00 2.79 -7.16
N ALA A 159 -2.89 1.57 -6.65
CA ALA A 159 -3.72 1.12 -5.54
C ALA A 159 -3.45 1.90 -4.25
N MET A 160 -2.20 2.26 -3.96
CA MET A 160 -1.86 3.05 -2.77
C MET A 160 -2.43 4.48 -2.83
N ILE A 161 -2.68 5.00 -4.03
CA ILE A 161 -3.33 6.31 -4.22
C ILE A 161 -4.84 6.19 -4.01
N THR A 162 -5.49 5.26 -4.71
CA THR A 162 -6.96 5.14 -4.67
C THR A 162 -7.49 4.74 -3.30
N ARG A 163 -6.73 3.97 -2.52
CA ARG A 163 -7.02 3.61 -1.13
C ARG A 163 -7.05 4.82 -0.18
N LYS A 164 -6.34 5.91 -0.51
CA LYS A 164 -6.26 7.15 0.28
C LYS A 164 -7.12 8.26 -0.33
N ALA A 165 -6.91 8.57 -1.60
CA ALA A 165 -7.64 9.62 -2.30
C ALA A 165 -9.12 9.25 -2.52
N GLY A 166 -9.43 7.97 -2.76
CA GLY A 166 -10.79 7.48 -2.92
C GLY A 166 -11.70 7.85 -1.74
N PRO A 167 -11.42 7.37 -0.52
CA PRO A 167 -12.24 7.71 0.64
C PRO A 167 -12.20 9.21 0.97
N ALA A 168 -11.07 9.90 0.78
CA ALA A 168 -10.98 11.34 1.01
C ALA A 168 -11.96 12.11 0.12
N VAL A 169 -11.93 11.87 -1.19
CA VAL A 169 -12.81 12.52 -2.18
C VAL A 169 -14.27 12.12 -1.95
N ALA A 170 -14.53 10.84 -1.66
CA ALA A 170 -15.86 10.32 -1.34
C ALA A 170 -16.46 10.97 -0.10
N ALA A 171 -15.66 11.17 0.96
CA ALA A 171 -16.08 11.87 2.17
C ALA A 171 -16.41 13.36 1.93
N GLY A 172 -15.85 13.97 0.88
CA GLY A 172 -15.98 15.40 0.58
C GLY A 172 -14.75 16.22 0.95
N CYS A 173 -13.61 15.56 1.21
CA CYS A 173 -12.30 16.19 1.40
C CYS A 173 -11.67 16.58 0.07
N THR A 174 -10.62 17.41 0.13
CA THR A 174 -9.74 17.72 -0.98
C THR A 174 -8.35 17.13 -0.72
N VAL A 175 -7.60 16.81 -1.78
CA VAL A 175 -6.39 16.01 -1.70
C VAL A 175 -5.19 16.72 -2.34
N VAL A 176 -4.06 16.69 -1.65
CA VAL A 176 -2.72 16.99 -2.19
C VAL A 176 -1.90 15.70 -2.09
N LEU A 177 -1.61 15.10 -3.24
CA LEU A 177 -0.89 13.83 -3.37
C LEU A 177 0.56 14.06 -3.76
N LYS A 178 1.47 13.40 -3.03
CA LYS A 178 2.86 13.18 -3.42
C LYS A 178 3.11 11.69 -3.68
N PRO A 179 3.19 11.24 -4.93
CA PRO A 179 3.60 9.88 -5.25
C PRO A 179 5.10 9.68 -5.02
N ALA A 180 5.54 8.42 -5.04
CA ALA A 180 6.96 8.10 -5.05
C ALA A 180 7.64 8.66 -6.32
N SER A 181 8.90 9.05 -6.19
CA SER A 181 9.65 9.60 -7.33
C SER A 181 9.99 8.56 -8.40
N GLN A 182 10.04 7.28 -8.00
CA GLN A 182 10.29 6.17 -8.92
C GLN A 182 9.09 5.85 -9.83
N THR A 183 7.84 6.15 -9.38
CA THR A 183 6.62 5.77 -10.11
C THR A 183 5.60 6.91 -10.15
N PRO A 184 5.95 8.07 -10.73
CA PRO A 184 5.06 9.21 -10.76
C PRO A 184 4.03 9.14 -11.90
N PHE A 185 4.31 8.42 -12.98
CA PHE A 185 3.48 8.44 -14.18
C PHE A 185 2.11 7.81 -13.97
N SER A 186 2.02 6.72 -13.19
CA SER A 186 0.72 6.15 -12.77
C SER A 186 -0.13 7.16 -12.01
N ALA A 187 0.46 7.96 -11.12
CA ALA A 187 -0.24 9.00 -10.38
C ALA A 187 -0.74 10.13 -11.28
N LEU A 188 0.07 10.52 -12.26
CA LEU A 188 -0.27 11.58 -13.22
C LEU A 188 -1.34 11.10 -14.22
N ALA A 189 -1.29 9.83 -14.65
CA ALA A 189 -2.37 9.21 -15.43
C ALA A 189 -3.70 9.18 -14.65
N LEU A 190 -3.64 8.88 -13.34
CA LEU A 190 -4.81 8.89 -12.48
C LEU A 190 -5.41 10.31 -12.36
N ALA A 191 -4.57 11.37 -12.32
CA ALA A 191 -5.03 12.75 -12.32
C ALA A 191 -5.71 13.14 -13.66
N GLU A 192 -5.20 12.69 -14.79
CA GLU A 192 -5.83 12.86 -16.10
C GLU A 192 -7.23 12.22 -16.12
N LEU A 193 -7.34 11.01 -15.61
CA LEU A 193 -8.63 10.31 -15.54
C LEU A 193 -9.58 10.96 -14.52
N ALA A 194 -9.08 11.53 -13.43
CA ALA A 194 -9.87 12.30 -12.47
C ALA A 194 -10.49 13.56 -13.13
N GLU A 195 -9.68 14.30 -13.91
CA GLU A 195 -10.17 15.45 -14.66
C GLU A 195 -11.28 15.07 -15.65
N ARG A 196 -11.08 14.01 -16.43
CA ARG A 196 -12.08 13.46 -17.37
C ARG A 196 -13.34 12.97 -16.67
N ALA A 197 -13.22 12.43 -15.45
CA ALA A 197 -14.35 12.02 -14.63
C ALA A 197 -15.18 13.19 -14.08
N GLY A 198 -14.65 14.40 -14.16
CA GLY A 198 -15.29 15.62 -13.66
C GLY A 198 -15.00 15.90 -12.18
N VAL A 199 -13.87 15.43 -11.66
CA VAL A 199 -13.33 15.90 -10.38
C VAL A 199 -13.02 17.40 -10.52
N PRO A 200 -13.60 18.28 -9.70
CA PRO A 200 -13.40 19.72 -9.86
C PRO A 200 -11.94 20.14 -9.59
N LYS A 201 -11.53 21.26 -10.20
CA LYS A 201 -10.23 21.89 -9.98
C LYS A 201 -9.95 22.06 -8.49
N GLY A 202 -8.73 21.77 -8.06
CA GLY A 202 -8.28 21.85 -6.68
C GLY A 202 -8.74 20.71 -5.77
N VAL A 203 -9.72 19.88 -6.17
CA VAL A 203 -10.16 18.74 -5.33
C VAL A 203 -9.11 17.63 -5.28
N PHE A 204 -8.42 17.38 -6.37
CA PHE A 204 -7.31 16.42 -6.45
C PHE A 204 -6.11 17.06 -7.13
N ASN A 205 -4.97 17.12 -6.43
CA ASN A 205 -3.72 17.73 -6.89
C ASN A 205 -2.61 16.70 -6.74
N VAL A 206 -1.71 16.61 -7.75
CA VAL A 206 -0.59 15.67 -7.76
C VAL A 206 0.71 16.42 -7.98
N LEU A 207 1.64 16.28 -7.02
CA LEU A 207 2.93 16.95 -7.00
C LEU A 207 4.06 15.93 -6.97
N THR A 208 5.02 16.06 -7.86
CA THR A 208 6.31 15.36 -7.83
C THR A 208 7.41 16.28 -7.33
N GLY A 209 8.46 15.75 -6.71
CA GLY A 209 9.58 16.59 -6.28
C GLY A 209 10.25 16.17 -4.98
N SER A 210 10.88 17.13 -4.34
CA SER A 210 11.66 16.92 -3.12
C SER A 210 10.81 16.37 -1.97
N ALA A 211 11.14 15.16 -1.51
CA ALA A 211 10.38 14.51 -0.42
C ALA A 211 10.43 15.32 0.87
N SER A 212 11.58 15.90 1.21
CA SER A 212 11.75 16.69 2.42
C SER A 212 11.02 18.04 2.36
N GLU A 213 11.04 18.73 1.20
CA GLU A 213 10.39 20.03 1.07
C GLU A 213 8.87 19.90 0.98
N ILE A 214 8.37 18.97 0.14
CA ILE A 214 6.93 18.71 0.00
C ILE A 214 6.39 18.13 1.33
N GLY A 215 7.05 17.10 1.88
CA GLY A 215 6.66 16.49 3.13
C GLY A 215 6.67 17.48 4.30
N GLY A 216 7.72 18.31 4.38
CA GLY A 216 7.84 19.36 5.40
C GLY A 216 6.72 20.41 5.32
N GLU A 217 6.31 20.85 4.12
CA GLU A 217 5.19 21.78 3.97
C GLU A 217 3.85 21.09 4.28
N LEU A 218 3.64 19.84 3.83
CA LEU A 218 2.41 19.09 4.12
C LEU A 218 2.22 18.84 5.63
N THR A 219 3.30 18.56 6.36
CA THR A 219 3.25 18.27 7.80
C THR A 219 3.12 19.53 8.65
N SER A 220 3.78 20.63 8.28
CA SER A 220 3.79 21.87 9.09
C SER A 220 2.62 22.82 8.79
N ASN A 221 2.01 22.77 7.60
CA ASN A 221 0.96 23.69 7.21
C ASN A 221 -0.37 23.39 7.94
N PRO A 222 -0.94 24.33 8.71
CA PRO A 222 -2.13 24.11 9.53
C PRO A 222 -3.42 23.92 8.71
N THR A 223 -3.44 24.30 7.43
CA THR A 223 -4.57 24.09 6.52
C THR A 223 -4.76 22.60 6.20
N VAL A 224 -3.67 21.81 6.18
CA VAL A 224 -3.73 20.36 6.06
C VAL A 224 -4.21 19.79 7.38
N ARG A 225 -5.35 19.10 7.36
CA ARG A 225 -6.00 18.56 8.57
C ARG A 225 -5.66 17.08 8.81
N LYS A 226 -5.29 16.36 7.77
CA LYS A 226 -4.93 14.93 7.84
C LYS A 226 -3.75 14.65 6.94
N LEU A 227 -2.87 13.77 7.42
CA LEU A 227 -1.84 13.11 6.63
C LEU A 227 -2.15 11.60 6.54
N SER A 228 -2.23 11.07 5.33
CA SER A 228 -2.28 9.64 5.05
C SER A 228 -0.99 9.22 4.32
N PHE A 229 -0.22 8.35 4.94
CA PHE A 229 1.09 7.93 4.48
C PHE A 229 1.18 6.40 4.36
N THR A 230 1.82 5.91 3.31
CA THR A 230 2.32 4.53 3.20
C THR A 230 3.79 4.56 2.82
N GLY A 231 4.61 3.83 3.56
CA GLY A 231 6.05 3.73 3.31
C GLY A 231 6.80 3.06 4.46
N SER A 232 8.09 3.37 4.61
CA SER A 232 8.91 2.78 5.69
C SER A 232 8.47 3.27 7.07
N THR A 233 8.64 2.41 8.08
CA THR A 233 8.34 2.72 9.49
C THR A 233 9.14 3.92 9.99
N GLU A 234 10.41 4.03 9.61
CA GLU A 234 11.27 5.18 9.96
C GLU A 234 10.67 6.51 9.45
N THR A 235 10.29 6.56 8.17
CA THR A 235 9.65 7.75 7.58
C THR A 235 8.30 8.04 8.24
N GLY A 236 7.51 7.02 8.55
CA GLY A 236 6.23 7.18 9.27
C GLY A 236 6.40 7.82 10.63
N LYS A 237 7.37 7.35 11.43
CA LYS A 237 7.74 7.94 12.73
C LYS A 237 8.15 9.42 12.60
N LEU A 238 8.97 9.75 11.58
CA LEU A 238 9.37 11.13 11.31
C LEU A 238 8.17 12.03 10.98
N LEU A 239 7.31 11.58 10.06
CA LEU A 239 6.12 12.35 9.67
C LEU A 239 5.14 12.51 10.83
N MET A 240 4.98 11.48 11.67
CA MET A 240 4.16 11.54 12.88
C MET A 240 4.66 12.62 13.85
N ALA A 241 5.98 12.65 14.11
CA ALA A 241 6.60 13.67 14.95
C ALA A 241 6.41 15.08 14.38
N GLN A 242 6.56 15.27 13.07
CA GLN A 242 6.34 16.57 12.42
C GLN A 242 4.87 17.03 12.48
N CYS A 243 3.91 16.11 12.35
CA CYS A 243 2.48 16.39 12.41
C CYS A 243 1.99 16.76 13.82
N ALA A 244 2.71 16.39 14.87
CA ALA A 244 2.33 16.66 16.26
C ALA A 244 2.16 18.15 16.54
N THR A 245 2.92 19.03 15.90
CA THR A 245 2.88 20.49 16.10
C THR A 245 1.54 21.13 15.73
N THR A 246 0.74 20.48 14.89
CA THR A 246 -0.58 20.95 14.44
C THR A 246 -1.71 19.97 14.75
N VAL A 247 -1.42 18.92 15.52
CA VAL A 247 -2.38 17.87 15.92
C VAL A 247 -3.18 17.32 14.73
N LYS A 248 -2.47 17.04 13.62
CA LYS A 248 -3.11 16.46 12.42
C LYS A 248 -3.59 15.05 12.70
N LYS A 249 -4.76 14.69 12.13
CA LYS A 249 -5.19 13.29 12.08
C LYS A 249 -4.23 12.49 11.18
N LEU A 250 -3.86 11.29 11.61
CA LEU A 250 -2.90 10.45 10.90
C LEU A 250 -3.54 9.12 10.50
N SER A 251 -3.23 8.65 9.29
CA SER A 251 -3.33 7.25 8.89
C SER A 251 -1.97 6.84 8.35
N LEU A 252 -1.37 5.83 8.94
CA LEU A 252 -0.02 5.37 8.63
C LEU A 252 -0.07 3.88 8.30
N GLU A 253 0.34 3.52 7.09
CA GLU A 253 0.54 2.14 6.65
C GLU A 253 2.04 1.94 6.45
N LEU A 254 2.66 1.17 7.34
CA LEU A 254 4.11 1.11 7.46
C LEU A 254 4.65 -0.29 7.12
N GLY A 255 5.91 -0.54 7.44
CA GLY A 255 6.56 -1.81 7.18
C GLY A 255 5.90 -3.00 7.87
N GLY A 256 6.21 -4.18 7.39
CA GLY A 256 5.73 -5.44 7.94
C GLY A 256 6.83 -6.51 7.96
N ASN A 257 6.60 -7.55 8.76
CA ASN A 257 7.48 -8.72 8.84
C ASN A 257 6.61 -9.97 9.03
N ALA A 258 5.68 -10.19 8.07
CA ALA A 258 4.60 -11.16 8.20
C ALA A 258 5.10 -12.59 8.43
N PRO A 259 4.63 -13.27 9.48
CA PRO A 259 4.79 -14.71 9.63
C PRO A 259 3.85 -15.45 8.67
N PHE A 260 4.32 -16.57 8.15
CA PHE A 260 3.55 -17.55 7.40
C PHE A 260 3.74 -18.91 8.09
N ILE A 261 2.74 -19.34 8.86
CA ILE A 261 2.84 -20.52 9.73
C ILE A 261 2.22 -21.73 9.02
N VAL A 262 2.96 -22.82 8.95
CA VAL A 262 2.49 -24.10 8.40
C VAL A 262 2.48 -25.15 9.53
N PHE A 263 1.28 -25.48 10.00
CA PHE A 263 1.11 -26.51 11.03
C PHE A 263 1.18 -27.93 10.46
N ASP A 264 1.35 -28.90 11.33
CA ASP A 264 1.48 -30.34 11.03
C ASP A 264 0.26 -30.92 10.31
N ASP A 265 -0.95 -30.37 10.54
CA ASP A 265 -2.22 -30.79 9.92
C ASP A 265 -2.57 -29.98 8.64
N ALA A 266 -1.70 -29.08 8.19
CA ALA A 266 -1.94 -28.25 7.02
C ALA A 266 -2.05 -29.05 5.72
N ASN A 267 -2.84 -28.55 4.78
CA ASN A 267 -2.73 -28.97 3.39
C ASN A 267 -1.48 -28.35 2.78
N LEU A 268 -0.41 -29.13 2.62
CA LEU A 268 0.88 -28.65 2.14
C LEU A 268 0.82 -28.08 0.73
N ASP A 269 0.01 -28.62 -0.17
CA ASP A 269 -0.11 -28.11 -1.55
C ASP A 269 -0.76 -26.72 -1.54
N ALA A 270 -1.84 -26.55 -0.78
CA ALA A 270 -2.46 -25.23 -0.59
C ALA A 270 -1.53 -24.25 0.13
N ALA A 271 -0.75 -24.71 1.12
CA ALA A 271 0.22 -23.87 1.83
C ALA A 271 1.35 -23.42 0.91
N VAL A 272 1.84 -24.26 0.01
CA VAL A 272 2.84 -23.90 -1.00
C VAL A 272 2.29 -22.88 -1.99
N GLU A 273 1.07 -23.09 -2.50
CA GLU A 273 0.41 -22.13 -3.38
C GLU A 273 0.26 -20.76 -2.68
N GLY A 274 -0.23 -20.75 -1.44
CA GLY A 274 -0.35 -19.54 -0.65
C GLY A 274 0.99 -18.87 -0.34
N ALA A 275 2.06 -19.63 -0.11
CA ALA A 275 3.40 -19.10 0.06
C ALA A 275 3.92 -18.42 -1.22
N ILE A 276 3.71 -19.02 -2.38
CA ILE A 276 4.05 -18.39 -3.67
C ILE A 276 3.29 -17.08 -3.84
N MET A 277 1.99 -17.08 -3.61
CA MET A 277 1.13 -15.89 -3.78
C MET A 277 1.46 -14.77 -2.79
N SER A 278 1.74 -15.09 -1.53
CA SER A 278 2.05 -14.08 -0.51
C SER A 278 3.50 -13.59 -0.57
N LYS A 279 4.47 -14.46 -0.93
CA LYS A 279 5.90 -14.13 -0.88
C LYS A 279 6.45 -13.56 -2.17
N TYR A 280 6.02 -14.08 -3.33
CA TYR A 280 6.69 -13.76 -4.60
C TYR A 280 5.89 -12.78 -5.48
N ARG A 281 4.67 -12.40 -5.12
CA ARG A 281 3.94 -11.32 -5.78
C ARG A 281 4.77 -10.03 -5.76
N ASN A 282 4.82 -9.34 -6.90
CA ASN A 282 5.64 -8.13 -7.11
C ASN A 282 7.12 -8.33 -6.71
N THR A 283 7.64 -9.54 -6.94
CA THR A 283 9.02 -9.93 -6.60
C THR A 283 9.32 -9.78 -5.10
N GLY A 284 8.30 -10.00 -4.25
CA GLY A 284 8.42 -9.84 -2.79
C GLY A 284 8.39 -8.40 -2.29
N GLN A 285 8.15 -7.41 -3.15
CA GLN A 285 8.13 -5.99 -2.83
C GLN A 285 6.73 -5.54 -2.36
N THR A 286 6.23 -6.18 -1.30
CA THR A 286 4.87 -6.00 -0.78
C THR A 286 4.89 -5.97 0.75
N CYS A 287 4.25 -4.97 1.36
CA CYS A 287 4.25 -4.80 2.82
C CYS A 287 3.55 -5.95 3.59
N VAL A 288 2.62 -6.67 2.94
CA VAL A 288 1.96 -7.87 3.49
C VAL A 288 2.67 -9.16 3.06
N CYS A 289 3.85 -9.07 2.49
CA CYS A 289 4.61 -10.22 2.01
C CYS A 289 5.00 -11.14 3.16
N ALA A 290 4.81 -12.46 3.00
CA ALA A 290 5.32 -13.44 3.94
C ALA A 290 6.85 -13.32 4.03
N ASN A 291 7.36 -12.93 5.19
CA ASN A 291 8.78 -12.63 5.38
C ASN A 291 9.46 -13.65 6.29
N ARG A 292 8.68 -14.39 7.12
CA ARG A 292 9.15 -15.46 8.01
C ARG A 292 8.24 -16.68 7.83
N LEU A 293 8.73 -17.71 7.13
CA LEU A 293 7.98 -18.95 6.92
C LEU A 293 8.27 -19.90 8.08
N LEU A 294 7.36 -19.97 9.05
CA LEU A 294 7.45 -20.82 10.23
C LEU A 294 6.80 -22.15 9.92
N VAL A 295 7.54 -23.25 9.91
CA VAL A 295 7.06 -24.56 9.47
C VAL A 295 7.25 -25.58 10.60
N HIS A 296 6.17 -26.28 10.93
CA HIS A 296 6.22 -27.35 11.94
C HIS A 296 7.23 -28.43 11.55
N ASP A 297 8.04 -28.88 12.51
CA ASP A 297 9.20 -29.75 12.27
C ASP A 297 8.83 -31.04 11.50
N THR A 298 7.68 -31.64 11.81
CA THR A 298 7.22 -32.87 11.15
C THR A 298 6.90 -32.75 9.68
N VAL A 299 6.62 -31.54 9.18
CA VAL A 299 6.27 -31.27 7.77
C VAL A 299 7.28 -30.38 7.08
N TYR A 300 8.32 -29.94 7.78
CA TYR A 300 9.30 -28.96 7.30
C TYR A 300 9.97 -29.37 6.00
N ASP A 301 10.56 -30.57 5.96
CA ASP A 301 11.33 -31.01 4.78
C ASP A 301 10.40 -31.26 3.58
N ALA A 302 9.19 -31.79 3.82
CA ALA A 302 8.18 -31.98 2.78
C ALA A 302 7.69 -30.62 2.20
N PHE A 303 7.44 -29.64 3.06
CA PHE A 303 7.05 -28.30 2.64
C PHE A 303 8.19 -27.61 1.89
N ALA A 304 9.43 -27.63 2.42
CA ALA A 304 10.58 -27.03 1.78
C ALA A 304 10.84 -27.61 0.38
N GLY A 305 10.73 -28.93 0.21
CA GLY A 305 10.87 -29.60 -1.09
C GLY A 305 9.79 -29.16 -2.08
N LYS A 306 8.52 -29.19 -1.69
CA LYS A 306 7.41 -28.73 -2.54
C LYS A 306 7.53 -27.23 -2.90
N LEU A 307 7.91 -26.40 -1.95
CA LEU A 307 8.11 -24.96 -2.20
C LEU A 307 9.28 -24.74 -3.16
N ALA A 308 10.38 -25.49 -3.02
CA ALA A 308 11.52 -25.42 -3.94
C ALA A 308 11.10 -25.74 -5.39
N ASP A 309 10.29 -26.79 -5.57
CA ASP A 309 9.80 -27.17 -6.92
C ASP A 309 8.83 -26.14 -7.51
N ALA A 310 8.07 -25.44 -6.67
CA ALA A 310 7.21 -24.34 -7.11
C ALA A 310 8.01 -23.08 -7.47
N VAL A 311 9.00 -22.72 -6.65
CA VAL A 311 9.85 -21.53 -6.84
C VAL A 311 10.72 -21.65 -8.10
N LYS A 312 11.24 -22.84 -8.42
CA LYS A 312 11.99 -23.09 -9.67
C LYS A 312 11.17 -22.82 -10.95
N LYS A 313 9.84 -22.79 -10.87
CA LYS A 313 8.96 -22.47 -12.00
C LYS A 313 8.74 -20.97 -12.19
N LEU A 314 9.11 -20.15 -11.20
CA LEU A 314 9.04 -18.71 -11.32
C LEU A 314 10.07 -18.22 -12.35
N LYS A 315 9.62 -17.31 -13.22
CA LYS A 315 10.42 -16.83 -14.36
C LYS A 315 10.71 -15.34 -14.20
N PRO A 316 11.91 -14.97 -13.76
CA PRO A 316 12.38 -13.58 -13.85
C PRO A 316 12.51 -13.16 -15.32
N ALA A 317 11.84 -12.07 -15.70
CA ALA A 317 11.93 -11.49 -17.03
C ALA A 317 11.45 -10.02 -16.98
N PRO A 318 11.74 -9.19 -18.02
CA PRO A 318 11.10 -7.88 -18.15
C PRO A 318 9.58 -8.02 -18.08
N GLY A 319 8.91 -7.12 -17.37
CA GLY A 319 7.47 -7.23 -17.11
C GLY A 319 6.59 -7.22 -18.38
N THR A 320 7.14 -6.79 -19.52
CA THR A 320 6.51 -6.87 -20.86
C THR A 320 6.54 -8.27 -21.49
N ASP A 321 7.37 -9.19 -20.99
CA ASP A 321 7.30 -10.61 -21.41
C ASP A 321 6.03 -11.23 -20.81
N ALA A 322 5.16 -11.72 -21.67
CA ALA A 322 3.87 -12.33 -21.26
C ALA A 322 4.02 -13.58 -20.36
N THR A 323 5.21 -14.17 -20.31
CA THR A 323 5.53 -15.34 -19.49
C THR A 323 6.24 -14.98 -18.18
N ALA A 324 6.56 -13.69 -17.95
CA ALA A 324 7.18 -13.21 -16.73
C ALA A 324 6.27 -13.45 -15.52
N THR A 325 6.84 -14.00 -14.45
CA THR A 325 6.19 -14.14 -13.15
C THR A 325 6.93 -13.38 -12.06
N GLN A 326 8.14 -12.89 -12.37
CA GLN A 326 8.95 -12.05 -11.50
C GLN A 326 9.55 -10.91 -12.33
N GLY A 327 9.37 -9.68 -11.87
CA GLY A 327 10.03 -8.51 -12.41
C GLY A 327 11.37 -8.22 -11.76
N PRO A 328 12.03 -7.09 -12.10
CA PRO A 328 13.21 -6.59 -11.39
C PRO A 328 12.85 -6.06 -10.00
N LEU A 329 13.84 -5.86 -9.16
CA LEU A 329 13.74 -4.99 -7.99
C LEU A 329 13.74 -3.52 -8.45
N ILE A 330 13.17 -2.64 -7.61
CA ILE A 330 12.93 -1.24 -8.02
C ILE A 330 14.22 -0.45 -8.24
N ASP A 331 15.24 -0.68 -7.42
CA ASP A 331 16.52 0.03 -7.49
C ASP A 331 17.69 -0.84 -7.00
N ASP A 332 18.91 -0.33 -7.13
CA ASP A 332 20.12 -1.05 -6.74
C ASP A 332 20.22 -1.24 -5.22
N LYS A 333 19.67 -0.33 -4.43
CA LYS A 333 19.62 -0.47 -2.95
C LYS A 333 18.76 -1.66 -2.52
N ALA A 334 17.68 -1.93 -3.24
CA ALA A 334 16.86 -3.10 -2.99
C ALA A 334 17.63 -4.39 -3.29
N VAL A 335 18.45 -4.42 -4.35
CA VAL A 335 19.33 -5.54 -4.67
C VAL A 335 20.38 -5.74 -3.58
N GLU A 336 21.07 -4.67 -3.17
CA GLU A 336 22.10 -4.69 -2.10
C GLU A 336 21.53 -5.19 -0.78
N LYS A 337 20.29 -4.77 -0.44
CA LYS A 337 19.61 -5.25 0.78
C LYS A 337 19.34 -6.75 0.73
N VAL A 338 18.84 -7.25 -0.39
CA VAL A 338 18.60 -8.68 -0.59
C VAL A 338 19.90 -9.47 -0.46
N GLU A 339 20.99 -9.01 -1.09
CA GLU A 339 22.32 -9.63 -0.99
C GLU A 339 22.85 -9.64 0.45
N SER A 340 22.71 -8.52 1.16
CA SER A 340 23.17 -8.41 2.56
C SER A 340 22.43 -9.36 3.49
N HIS A 341 21.10 -9.51 3.31
CA HIS A 341 20.30 -10.45 4.11
C HIS A 341 20.66 -11.91 3.86
N ILE A 342 20.92 -12.29 2.60
CA ILE A 342 21.38 -13.64 2.25
C ILE A 342 22.77 -13.88 2.82
N ALA A 343 23.69 -12.93 2.70
CA ALA A 343 25.06 -13.04 3.23
C ALA A 343 25.07 -13.16 4.76
N ASP A 344 24.27 -12.36 5.47
CA ASP A 344 24.10 -12.46 6.93
C ASP A 344 23.60 -13.86 7.31
N ALA A 345 22.52 -14.33 6.69
CA ALA A 345 21.92 -15.62 7.02
C ALA A 345 22.88 -16.79 6.77
N THR A 346 23.55 -16.80 5.62
CA THR A 346 24.51 -17.88 5.28
C THR A 346 25.74 -17.87 6.16
N SER A 347 26.25 -16.70 6.53
CA SER A 347 27.35 -16.56 7.48
C SER A 347 27.05 -17.12 8.88
N LYS A 348 25.76 -17.14 9.23
CA LYS A 348 25.23 -17.65 10.51
C LYS A 348 24.70 -19.10 10.43
N GLY A 349 24.91 -19.78 9.29
CA GLY A 349 24.64 -21.21 9.14
C GLY A 349 23.38 -21.58 8.35
N ALA A 350 22.60 -20.62 7.87
CA ALA A 350 21.51 -20.89 6.93
C ALA A 350 22.06 -21.39 5.58
N LYS A 351 21.25 -22.19 4.88
CA LYS A 351 21.63 -22.76 3.59
C LYS A 351 20.69 -22.22 2.50
N VAL A 352 21.26 -21.92 1.32
CA VAL A 352 20.50 -21.57 0.13
C VAL A 352 19.98 -22.87 -0.50
N LEU A 353 18.66 -23.05 -0.52
CA LEU A 353 18.02 -24.20 -1.16
C LEU A 353 17.74 -23.94 -2.64
N VAL A 354 17.34 -22.71 -2.99
CA VAL A 354 17.05 -22.24 -4.36
C VAL A 354 17.53 -20.79 -4.49
N GLY A 355 18.06 -20.41 -5.64
CA GLY A 355 18.41 -19.02 -5.98
C GLY A 355 19.66 -18.52 -5.23
N GLY A 356 19.52 -17.39 -4.54
CA GLY A 356 20.56 -16.82 -3.67
C GLY A 356 21.53 -15.87 -4.37
N LYS A 357 21.28 -15.49 -5.62
CA LYS A 357 22.19 -14.63 -6.42
C LYS A 357 21.42 -13.77 -7.42
N ARG A 358 22.12 -12.79 -7.97
CA ARG A 358 21.60 -12.01 -9.11
C ARG A 358 21.29 -12.93 -10.30
N HIS A 359 20.20 -12.64 -10.97
CA HIS A 359 19.78 -13.41 -12.16
C HIS A 359 20.69 -13.09 -13.36
N THR A 360 20.81 -14.03 -14.30
CA THR A 360 21.67 -13.91 -15.50
C THR A 360 21.24 -12.78 -16.47
N LEU A 361 20.02 -12.25 -16.35
CA LEU A 361 19.59 -11.05 -17.06
C LEU A 361 20.38 -9.79 -16.66
N GLY A 362 21.06 -9.83 -15.51
CA GLY A 362 21.80 -8.69 -14.99
C GLY A 362 20.93 -7.60 -14.40
N GLY A 363 21.47 -6.38 -14.25
CA GLY A 363 20.76 -5.24 -13.69
C GLY A 363 20.14 -5.52 -12.33
N ARG A 364 18.88 -5.23 -12.19
CA ARG A 364 18.11 -5.35 -10.93
C ARG A 364 17.33 -6.67 -10.80
N PHE A 365 17.58 -7.65 -11.68
CA PHE A 365 16.94 -8.97 -11.61
C PHE A 365 17.65 -9.87 -10.58
N PHE A 366 16.85 -10.44 -9.67
CA PHE A 366 17.34 -11.36 -8.64
C PHE A 366 16.62 -12.69 -8.70
N GLU A 367 17.30 -13.80 -8.43
CA GLU A 367 16.70 -15.12 -8.44
C GLU A 367 15.73 -15.28 -7.26
N PRO A 368 14.51 -15.81 -7.48
CA PRO A 368 13.63 -16.22 -6.38
C PRO A 368 14.37 -17.20 -5.47
N THR A 369 14.43 -16.87 -4.18
CA THR A 369 15.37 -17.49 -3.23
C THR A 369 14.62 -18.16 -2.09
N ILE A 370 15.09 -19.34 -1.68
CA ILE A 370 14.69 -20.02 -0.44
C ILE A 370 15.91 -20.24 0.43
N LEU A 371 15.82 -19.81 1.69
CA LEU A 371 16.79 -20.10 2.75
C LEU A 371 16.20 -21.12 3.72
N VAL A 372 16.95 -22.15 4.07
CA VAL A 372 16.59 -23.16 5.07
C VAL A 372 17.53 -23.10 6.27
N ASP A 373 17.11 -23.72 7.38
CA ASP A 373 17.83 -23.71 8.66
C ASP A 373 18.06 -22.28 9.19
N VAL A 374 17.07 -21.39 8.96
CA VAL A 374 17.14 -20.00 9.43
C VAL A 374 16.79 -19.93 10.92
N THR A 375 17.50 -19.05 11.64
CA THR A 375 17.33 -18.86 13.08
C THR A 375 16.93 -17.41 13.43
N PRO A 376 16.35 -17.15 14.62
CA PRO A 376 15.97 -15.79 15.04
C PRO A 376 17.13 -14.78 15.17
N SER A 377 18.38 -15.23 15.15
CA SER A 377 19.57 -14.36 15.22
C SER A 377 19.98 -13.74 13.88
N MET A 378 19.34 -14.15 12.78
CA MET A 378 19.64 -13.69 11.43
C MET A 378 18.82 -12.44 11.08
N ALA A 379 19.37 -11.54 10.27
CA ALA A 379 18.73 -10.27 9.89
C ALA A 379 17.36 -10.49 9.23
N VAL A 380 17.22 -11.52 8.39
CA VAL A 380 15.94 -11.90 7.74
C VAL A 380 14.82 -12.25 8.73
N SER A 381 15.12 -12.49 10.02
CA SER A 381 14.14 -12.72 11.08
C SER A 381 13.58 -11.41 11.64
N ARG A 382 14.36 -10.35 11.64
CA ARG A 382 14.05 -9.07 12.31
C ARG A 382 13.68 -7.96 11.35
N GLU A 383 14.26 -7.95 10.16
CA GLU A 383 14.10 -6.89 9.19
C GLU A 383 13.22 -7.31 8.02
N GLU A 384 12.40 -6.39 7.54
CA GLU A 384 11.66 -6.56 6.29
C GLU A 384 12.64 -6.63 5.11
N THR A 385 12.70 -7.75 4.37
CA THR A 385 13.59 -7.91 3.21
C THR A 385 13.12 -7.11 2.01
N PHE A 386 11.83 -7.05 1.77
CA PHE A 386 11.18 -6.40 0.62
C PHE A 386 11.73 -6.88 -0.73
N GLY A 387 11.95 -8.18 -0.84
CA GLY A 387 12.54 -8.87 -1.99
C GLY A 387 12.18 -10.35 -2.04
N PRO A 388 12.64 -11.08 -3.08
CA PRO A 388 12.21 -12.44 -3.38
C PRO A 388 12.92 -13.51 -2.53
N VAL A 389 13.01 -13.34 -1.23
CA VAL A 389 13.68 -14.27 -0.30
C VAL A 389 12.69 -14.86 0.69
N ALA A 390 12.56 -16.18 0.70
CA ALA A 390 11.71 -16.95 1.61
C ALA A 390 12.58 -17.68 2.64
N PRO A 391 12.79 -17.13 3.86
CA PRO A 391 13.49 -17.82 4.93
C PRO A 391 12.54 -18.76 5.68
N LEU A 392 12.95 -20.03 5.85
CA LEU A 392 12.21 -21.07 6.53
C LEU A 392 12.78 -21.32 7.92
N PHE A 393 11.90 -21.24 8.93
CA PHE A 393 12.21 -21.50 10.34
C PHE A 393 11.47 -22.77 10.78
N ARG A 394 12.04 -23.51 11.73
CA ARG A 394 11.39 -24.66 12.37
C ARG A 394 10.69 -24.23 13.65
N PHE A 395 9.57 -24.90 13.97
CA PHE A 395 8.94 -24.87 15.28
C PHE A 395 8.33 -26.25 15.60
N THR A 396 8.03 -26.49 16.87
CA THR A 396 7.57 -27.82 17.35
C THR A 396 6.21 -27.77 18.03
N THR A 397 5.79 -26.62 18.56
CA THR A 397 4.51 -26.48 19.28
C THR A 397 3.73 -25.25 18.81
N GLU A 398 2.41 -25.26 19.01
CA GLU A 398 1.52 -24.13 18.71
C GLU A 398 1.98 -22.85 19.44
N ASP A 399 2.31 -22.96 20.74
CA ASP A 399 2.75 -21.83 21.56
C ASP A 399 4.09 -21.25 21.05
N GLU A 400 5.03 -22.09 20.62
CA GLU A 400 6.29 -21.65 20.02
C GLU A 400 6.05 -20.91 18.71
N ALA A 401 5.15 -21.41 17.85
CA ALA A 401 4.81 -20.75 16.59
C ALA A 401 4.23 -19.35 16.83
N VAL A 402 3.31 -19.21 17.77
CA VAL A 402 2.69 -17.91 18.15
C VAL A 402 3.73 -16.98 18.76
N ALA A 403 4.58 -17.49 19.65
CA ALA A 403 5.66 -16.69 20.26
C ALA A 403 6.64 -16.16 19.21
N LEU A 404 7.11 -17.02 18.31
CA LEU A 404 7.98 -16.61 17.20
C LEU A 404 7.29 -15.64 16.25
N ALA A 405 6.01 -15.84 15.96
CA ALA A 405 5.25 -14.96 15.10
C ALA A 405 5.15 -13.54 15.69
N ASN A 406 4.87 -13.41 16.99
CA ASN A 406 4.68 -12.13 17.68
C ASN A 406 5.98 -11.42 18.10
N ASP A 407 7.14 -12.13 18.06
CA ASP A 407 8.46 -11.57 18.41
C ASP A 407 8.98 -10.61 17.31
N THR A 408 8.29 -9.51 17.15
CA THR A 408 8.62 -8.43 16.22
C THR A 408 7.91 -7.13 16.62
N GLU A 409 8.49 -5.99 16.27
CA GLU A 409 7.85 -4.67 16.39
C GLU A 409 6.71 -4.47 15.38
N PHE A 410 6.65 -5.27 14.33
CA PHE A 410 5.64 -5.19 13.28
C PHE A 410 4.34 -5.95 13.63
N GLY A 411 3.24 -5.55 13.00
CA GLY A 411 1.94 -6.18 13.19
C GLY A 411 0.97 -5.89 12.03
N LEU A 412 1.44 -5.95 10.74
CA LEU A 412 0.59 -5.67 9.60
C LEU A 412 -0.23 -6.91 9.19
N ALA A 413 0.44 -7.94 8.70
CA ALA A 413 -0.19 -9.16 8.22
C ALA A 413 0.44 -10.41 8.82
N ALA A 414 -0.36 -11.46 9.00
CA ALA A 414 0.05 -12.81 9.35
C ALA A 414 -0.73 -13.82 8.51
N TYR A 415 -0.14 -14.99 8.29
CA TYR A 415 -0.76 -16.08 7.58
C TYR A 415 -0.56 -17.38 8.35
N PHE A 416 -1.55 -18.27 8.32
CA PHE A 416 -1.31 -19.63 8.80
C PHE A 416 -2.18 -20.66 8.08
N TYR A 417 -1.67 -21.89 8.06
CA TYR A 417 -2.31 -23.06 7.46
C TYR A 417 -2.45 -24.16 8.48
N GLY A 418 -3.68 -24.62 8.69
CA GLY A 418 -4.06 -25.70 9.60
C GLY A 418 -5.53 -26.07 9.41
N ARG A 419 -5.94 -27.25 9.87
CA ARG A 419 -7.30 -27.78 9.68
C ARG A 419 -8.11 -27.87 10.99
N ASP A 420 -7.44 -28.00 12.13
CA ASP A 420 -8.14 -28.07 13.42
C ASP A 420 -8.82 -26.74 13.73
N VAL A 421 -10.15 -26.75 13.84
CA VAL A 421 -10.93 -25.52 14.03
C VAL A 421 -10.63 -24.83 15.37
N GLY A 422 -10.31 -25.61 16.41
CA GLY A 422 -9.92 -25.07 17.71
C GLY A 422 -8.59 -24.33 17.65
N ARG A 423 -7.59 -24.92 16.97
CA ARG A 423 -6.31 -24.26 16.67
C ARG A 423 -6.51 -22.99 15.86
N VAL A 424 -7.35 -23.06 14.83
CA VAL A 424 -7.63 -21.90 13.97
C VAL A 424 -8.05 -20.68 14.79
N TRP A 425 -8.98 -20.86 15.74
CA TRP A 425 -9.44 -19.77 16.61
C TRP A 425 -8.37 -19.32 17.59
N ARG A 426 -7.74 -20.24 18.34
CA ARG A 426 -6.68 -19.88 19.29
C ARG A 426 -5.53 -19.12 18.66
N VAL A 427 -5.06 -19.57 17.51
CA VAL A 427 -3.94 -18.92 16.78
C VAL A 427 -4.38 -17.57 16.23
N ALA A 428 -5.56 -17.46 15.60
CA ALA A 428 -6.06 -16.21 15.05
C ALA A 428 -6.22 -15.12 16.13
N GLU A 429 -6.71 -15.49 17.33
CA GLU A 429 -6.88 -14.56 18.46
C GLU A 429 -5.54 -14.19 19.12
N ALA A 430 -4.56 -15.11 19.12
CA ALA A 430 -3.26 -14.89 19.76
C ALA A 430 -2.27 -14.09 18.89
N LEU A 431 -2.48 -14.02 17.57
CA LEU A 431 -1.60 -13.28 16.66
C LEU A 431 -1.82 -11.76 16.77
N GLU A 432 -0.74 -11.01 17.03
CA GLU A 432 -0.76 -9.55 17.21
C GLU A 432 -0.64 -8.81 15.86
N TYR A 433 -1.60 -9.02 14.96
CA TYR A 433 -1.61 -8.48 13.60
C TYR A 433 -2.95 -7.86 13.25
N GLY A 434 -2.93 -6.81 12.42
CA GLY A 434 -4.15 -6.17 11.96
C GLY A 434 -4.91 -7.00 10.93
N ILE A 435 -4.22 -7.92 10.23
CA ILE A 435 -4.78 -8.77 9.17
C ILE A 435 -4.26 -10.19 9.34
N VAL A 436 -5.16 -11.19 9.37
CA VAL A 436 -4.77 -12.60 9.48
C VAL A 436 -5.40 -13.39 8.33
N GLY A 437 -4.56 -13.98 7.49
CA GLY A 437 -4.96 -14.90 6.42
C GLY A 437 -4.98 -16.34 6.94
N ILE A 438 -6.12 -17.01 6.88
CA ILE A 438 -6.32 -18.38 7.33
C ILE A 438 -6.53 -19.29 6.13
N ASN A 439 -5.61 -20.19 5.87
CA ASN A 439 -5.60 -21.07 4.71
C ASN A 439 -5.68 -20.32 3.38
N THR A 440 -5.12 -19.12 3.30
CA THR A 440 -5.05 -18.28 2.11
C THR A 440 -3.77 -17.46 2.09
N GLY A 441 -3.19 -17.21 0.92
CA GLY A 441 -2.02 -16.34 0.71
C GLY A 441 -2.37 -14.95 0.18
N ILE A 442 -3.66 -14.67 -0.12
CA ILE A 442 -4.14 -13.37 -0.61
C ILE A 442 -5.18 -12.82 0.37
N ILE A 443 -4.92 -11.61 0.87
CA ILE A 443 -5.76 -10.96 1.90
C ILE A 443 -6.16 -9.52 1.53
N SER A 444 -5.67 -9.00 0.41
CA SER A 444 -5.92 -7.62 0.00
C SER A 444 -7.24 -7.53 -0.78
N THR A 445 -8.20 -6.74 -0.27
CA THR A 445 -9.48 -6.45 -0.91
C THR A 445 -9.98 -5.09 -0.43
N GLU A 446 -10.81 -4.43 -1.24
CA GLU A 446 -11.41 -3.13 -0.91
C GLU A 446 -12.48 -3.22 0.17
N VAL A 447 -13.13 -4.39 0.33
CA VAL A 447 -14.26 -4.56 1.25
C VAL A 447 -13.84 -4.82 2.71
N ALA A 448 -12.59 -5.22 2.95
CA ALA A 448 -12.07 -5.53 4.28
C ALA A 448 -11.15 -4.42 4.81
N PRO A 449 -11.08 -4.21 6.15
CA PRO A 449 -10.19 -3.21 6.73
C PRO A 449 -8.73 -3.67 6.62
N PHE A 450 -7.94 -2.92 5.90
CA PHE A 450 -6.51 -3.12 5.76
C PHE A 450 -5.75 -2.19 6.70
N GLY A 451 -4.80 -2.70 7.48
CA GLY A 451 -3.94 -1.90 8.33
C GLY A 451 -3.31 -2.69 9.45
N GLY A 452 -2.23 -2.15 10.00
CA GLY A 452 -1.42 -2.78 11.03
C GLY A 452 -1.74 -2.32 12.46
N VAL A 453 -1.11 -3.02 13.38
CA VAL A 453 -0.97 -2.65 14.79
C VAL A 453 0.53 -2.50 15.10
N LYS A 454 0.90 -2.17 16.33
CA LYS A 454 2.29 -1.93 16.73
C LYS A 454 2.96 -0.88 15.80
N GLU A 455 4.21 -1.10 15.39
CA GLU A 455 4.94 -0.19 14.51
C GLU A 455 4.61 -0.34 13.01
N SER A 456 3.63 -1.17 12.66
CA SER A 456 3.10 -1.25 11.29
C SER A 456 2.06 -0.19 10.96
N GLY A 457 1.61 0.60 11.92
CA GLY A 457 0.86 1.81 11.62
C GLY A 457 -0.36 2.11 12.49
N LEU A 458 -1.15 3.07 11.99
CA LEU A 458 -2.35 3.63 12.64
C LEU A 458 -3.47 3.80 11.61
N GLY A 459 -4.70 3.52 12.02
CA GLY A 459 -5.88 3.64 11.15
C GLY A 459 -6.10 2.40 10.29
N ARG A 460 -7.10 2.49 9.41
CA ARG A 460 -7.42 1.42 8.46
C ARG A 460 -7.74 2.00 7.08
N GLU A 461 -7.42 1.26 6.03
CA GLU A 461 -7.77 1.54 4.65
C GLU A 461 -8.75 0.49 4.12
N GLY A 462 -9.54 0.82 3.10
CA GLY A 462 -10.60 -0.08 2.63
C GLY A 462 -11.77 -0.17 3.61
N SER A 463 -12.81 -0.92 3.24
CA SER A 463 -14.04 -1.11 3.99
C SER A 463 -14.71 0.22 4.41
N LYS A 464 -15.78 0.16 5.20
CA LYS A 464 -16.38 1.36 5.81
C LYS A 464 -15.43 2.10 6.76
N TYR A 465 -14.53 1.35 7.42
CA TYR A 465 -13.56 1.93 8.37
C TYR A 465 -12.58 2.89 7.68
N GLY A 466 -12.17 2.60 6.45
CA GLY A 466 -11.30 3.49 5.69
C GLY A 466 -11.93 4.84 5.36
N LEU A 467 -13.26 4.90 5.20
CA LEU A 467 -13.98 6.16 5.01
C LEU A 467 -14.05 6.98 6.31
N GLU A 468 -14.23 6.33 7.45
CA GLU A 468 -14.32 6.99 8.76
C GLU A 468 -13.03 7.76 9.12
N GLU A 469 -11.90 7.33 8.60
CA GLU A 469 -10.60 8.01 8.75
C GLU A 469 -10.59 9.45 8.19
N PHE A 470 -11.50 9.78 7.27
CA PHE A 470 -11.59 11.09 6.60
C PHE A 470 -12.75 11.94 7.09
N LEU A 471 -13.37 11.53 8.19
CA LEU A 471 -14.54 12.19 8.78
C LEU A 471 -14.23 12.66 10.19
N GLU A 472 -14.91 13.76 10.57
CA GLU A 472 -15.00 14.25 11.94
C GLU A 472 -16.43 14.08 12.47
N ILE A 473 -16.52 13.68 13.73
CA ILE A 473 -17.82 13.52 14.42
C ILE A 473 -18.15 14.84 15.12
N LYS A 474 -19.32 15.40 14.84
CA LYS A 474 -19.83 16.61 15.47
C LYS A 474 -21.13 16.32 16.22
N TYR A 475 -21.14 16.61 17.49
CA TYR A 475 -22.30 16.55 18.36
C TYR A 475 -23.07 17.88 18.34
N LEU A 476 -24.38 17.81 18.10
CA LEU A 476 -25.31 18.92 18.12
C LEU A 476 -26.33 18.68 19.23
N CYS A 477 -26.47 19.65 20.15
CA CYS A 477 -27.47 19.64 21.20
C CYS A 477 -28.44 20.79 21.01
N LEU A 478 -29.70 20.45 20.70
CA LEU A 478 -30.78 21.44 20.63
C LEU A 478 -31.46 21.50 21.99
N GLY A 479 -31.65 22.71 22.51
CA GLY A 479 -32.34 22.95 23.77
C GLY A 479 -33.54 23.85 23.61
N GLY A 480 -34.44 23.80 24.58
CA GLY A 480 -35.65 24.67 24.61
C GLY A 480 -36.77 24.22 23.67
N ILE A 481 -36.84 22.91 23.38
CA ILE A 481 -37.89 22.32 22.51
C ILE A 481 -38.68 21.24 23.25
#